data_b5bc221131115358075312f60693a04b
#
_entry.id   b5bc221131115358075312f60693a04b
#
_cell.length_a   1.000
_cell.length_b   1.000
_cell.length_c   1.000
_cell.angle_alpha   90.00
_cell.angle_beta   90.00
_cell.angle_gamma   90.00
#
_symmetry.space_group_name_H-M   'P 1'
#
loop_
_entity.id
_entity.type
_entity.pdbx_description
1 polymer ?
#
loop_
_entity_poly.entity_id
_entity_poly.type
_entity_poly.pdbx_seq_one_letter_code
_entity_poly.pdbx_strand_id
1 'polypeptide(L)'
;NRQHKEIRDSINYAERIQSAKLPPKEEIKGILPQSFILFLPKDVVSGDFYFFEKKHERIFIAAADCTGHGVPGAFMSLICNEHLTVALEKSSNPGEILTIINKGIKTALRQTDSIESTKDGMDIALCSIDLQKRRIEYAGAFNPLWIIRDGSTEVEVINATRRSIGGF
;
A
#
# COMPACT_ATOMS: atom_id res chain seq x y z
N ASN A 1 -17.17 1.95 -31.81
CA ASN A 1 -17.85 3.14 -31.39
C ASN A 1 -16.85 4.15 -30.83
N ARG A 2 -16.88 5.42 -31.32
CA ARG A 2 -15.91 6.48 -30.97
C ARG A 2 -15.82 6.71 -29.46
N GLN A 3 -16.97 6.77 -28.77
CA GLN A 3 -17.04 6.97 -27.31
C GLN A 3 -16.34 5.86 -26.52
N HIS A 4 -16.49 4.59 -26.90
CA HIS A 4 -15.78 3.49 -26.22
C HIS A 4 -14.28 3.58 -26.39
N LYS A 5 -13.79 4.07 -27.52
CA LYS A 5 -12.37 4.29 -27.75
C LYS A 5 -11.85 5.41 -26.85
N GLU A 6 -12.55 6.55 -26.81
CA GLU A 6 -12.16 7.71 -25.99
C GLU A 6 -12.11 7.36 -24.49
N ILE A 7 -13.09 6.57 -23.99
CA ILE A 7 -13.10 6.09 -22.60
C ILE A 7 -11.90 5.17 -22.35
N ARG A 8 -11.63 4.22 -23.24
CA ARG A 8 -10.49 3.30 -23.11
C ARG A 8 -9.16 4.05 -23.11
N ASP A 9 -8.99 5.00 -24.01
CA ASP A 9 -7.78 5.81 -24.11
C ASP A 9 -7.55 6.63 -22.81
N SER A 10 -8.64 7.15 -22.22
CA SER A 10 -8.61 7.84 -20.93
C SER A 10 -8.17 6.92 -19.78
N ILE A 11 -8.71 5.68 -19.73
CA ILE A 11 -8.33 4.70 -18.70
C ILE A 11 -6.89 4.24 -18.89
N ASN A 12 -6.42 4.03 -20.11
CA ASN A 12 -5.03 3.69 -20.39
C ASN A 12 -4.06 4.83 -20.00
N TYR A 13 -4.51 6.09 -20.13
CA TYR A 13 -3.72 7.21 -19.65
C TYR A 13 -3.66 7.26 -18.12
N ALA A 14 -4.77 6.99 -17.43
CA ALA A 14 -4.82 6.87 -15.98
C ALA A 14 -3.88 5.74 -15.46
N GLU A 15 -3.83 4.62 -16.17
CA GLU A 15 -2.90 3.52 -15.87
C GLU A 15 -1.44 3.97 -15.93
N ARG A 16 -1.06 4.77 -16.92
CA ARG A 16 0.31 5.31 -17.00
C ARG A 16 0.67 6.18 -15.80
N ILE A 17 -0.27 7.01 -15.33
CA ILE A 17 -0.07 7.84 -14.14
C ILE A 17 0.09 6.96 -12.90
N GLN A 18 -0.77 5.95 -12.73
CA GLN A 18 -0.70 5.03 -11.61
C GLN A 18 0.60 4.22 -11.61
N SER A 19 0.99 3.66 -12.76
CA SER A 19 2.22 2.87 -12.91
C SER A 19 3.48 3.70 -12.64
N ALA A 20 3.46 5.00 -12.94
CA ALA A 20 4.55 5.91 -12.64
C ALA A 20 4.76 6.14 -11.11
N LYS A 21 3.75 5.88 -10.30
CA LYS A 21 3.84 5.94 -8.84
C LYS A 21 4.35 4.64 -8.20
N LEU A 22 4.29 3.53 -8.91
CA LEU A 22 4.82 2.26 -8.41
C LEU A 22 6.36 2.26 -8.49
N PRO A 23 7.03 1.78 -7.44
CA PRO A 23 8.49 1.70 -7.44
C PRO A 23 8.98 0.71 -8.52
N PRO A 24 10.05 1.06 -9.26
CA PRO A 24 10.62 0.16 -10.26
C PRO A 24 11.12 -1.14 -9.62
N LYS A 25 10.75 -2.29 -10.21
CA LYS A 25 11.14 -3.61 -9.71
C LYS A 25 12.66 -3.81 -9.69
N GLU A 26 13.37 -3.20 -10.63
CA GLU A 26 14.83 -3.23 -10.73
C GLU A 26 15.50 -2.50 -9.56
N GLU A 27 14.93 -1.38 -9.12
CA GLU A 27 15.41 -0.65 -7.94
C GLU A 27 15.25 -1.50 -6.67
N ILE A 28 14.09 -2.14 -6.52
CA ILE A 28 13.82 -3.03 -5.39
C ILE A 28 14.81 -4.21 -5.39
N LYS A 29 15.02 -4.85 -6.55
CA LYS A 29 15.99 -5.94 -6.68
C LYS A 29 17.42 -5.52 -6.44
N GLY A 30 17.78 -4.27 -6.75
CA GLY A 30 19.11 -3.73 -6.45
C GLY A 30 19.39 -3.65 -4.94
N ILE A 31 18.36 -3.47 -4.12
CA ILE A 31 18.46 -3.33 -2.67
C ILE A 31 18.10 -4.63 -1.95
N LEU A 32 17.08 -5.33 -2.44
CA LEU A 32 16.61 -6.62 -1.93
C LEU A 32 16.68 -7.69 -3.05
N PRO A 33 17.87 -8.22 -3.35
CA PRO A 33 18.08 -9.09 -4.52
C PRO A 33 17.28 -10.40 -4.46
N GLN A 34 16.98 -10.90 -3.26
CA GLN A 34 16.20 -12.13 -3.04
C GLN A 34 14.72 -11.81 -2.79
N SER A 35 14.15 -10.88 -3.55
CA SER A 35 12.75 -10.52 -3.46
C SER A 35 12.02 -10.74 -4.78
N PHE A 36 10.71 -10.87 -4.69
CA PHE A 36 9.82 -10.81 -5.85
C PHE A 36 8.53 -10.06 -5.51
N ILE A 37 7.88 -9.53 -6.52
CA ILE A 37 6.59 -8.86 -6.40
C ILE A 37 5.60 -9.56 -7.31
N LEU A 38 4.54 -10.10 -6.72
CA LEU A 38 3.37 -10.59 -7.44
C LEU A 38 2.32 -9.47 -7.42
N PHE A 39 2.08 -8.86 -8.57
CA PHE A 39 1.11 -7.80 -8.74
C PHE A 39 0.29 -8.08 -10.00
N LEU A 40 -0.99 -8.42 -9.79
CA LEU A 40 -1.91 -8.85 -10.84
C LEU A 40 -3.22 -8.04 -10.73
N PRO A 41 -3.25 -6.82 -11.27
CA PRO A 41 -4.46 -6.00 -11.27
C PRO A 41 -5.63 -6.71 -11.96
N LYS A 42 -6.85 -6.55 -11.40
CA LYS A 42 -8.07 -7.07 -12.00
C LYS A 42 -8.48 -6.27 -13.25
N ASP A 43 -8.34 -4.97 -13.19
CA ASP A 43 -8.72 -4.02 -14.23
C ASP A 43 -7.46 -3.33 -14.80
N VAL A 44 -7.63 -2.44 -15.77
CA VAL A 44 -6.52 -1.66 -16.35
C VAL A 44 -5.80 -0.82 -15.28
N VAL A 45 -6.56 -0.28 -14.32
CA VAL A 45 -6.07 0.42 -13.14
C VAL A 45 -6.47 -0.34 -11.88
N SER A 46 -5.73 -0.16 -10.78
CA SER A 46 -5.84 -1.00 -9.58
C SER A 46 -6.14 -0.22 -8.30
N GLY A 47 -6.95 -0.80 -7.41
CA GLY A 47 -7.02 -0.40 -6.00
C GLY A 47 -5.80 -0.85 -5.20
N ASP A 48 -5.21 -1.98 -5.60
CA ASP A 48 -4.02 -2.50 -4.94
C ASP A 48 -2.77 -1.76 -5.37
N PHE A 49 -1.79 -1.69 -4.48
CA PHE A 49 -0.45 -1.23 -4.80
C PHE A 49 0.60 -1.88 -3.88
N TYR A 50 1.83 -1.92 -4.36
CA TYR A 50 2.99 -2.22 -3.53
C TYR A 50 3.81 -0.95 -3.34
N PHE A 51 4.46 -0.86 -2.19
CA PHE A 51 5.27 0.29 -1.80
C PHE A 51 6.67 -0.14 -1.44
N PHE A 52 7.64 0.68 -1.83
CA PHE A 52 9.04 0.51 -1.46
C PHE A 52 9.68 1.87 -1.33
N GLU A 53 10.35 2.11 -0.22
CA GLU A 53 11.17 3.30 -0.02
C GLU A 53 12.37 2.99 0.87
N LYS A 54 13.54 3.41 0.45
CA LYS A 54 14.73 3.40 1.30
C LYS A 54 14.92 4.78 1.90
N LYS A 55 14.84 4.85 3.22
CA LYS A 55 15.02 6.07 3.98
C LYS A 55 16.03 5.85 5.10
N HIS A 56 17.12 6.63 5.03
CA HIS A 56 18.29 6.41 5.90
C HIS A 56 18.78 4.96 5.82
N GLU A 57 18.92 4.29 6.97
CA GLU A 57 19.36 2.89 7.07
C GLU A 57 18.20 1.88 7.07
N ARG A 58 16.98 2.34 6.81
CA ARG A 58 15.78 1.49 6.81
C ARG A 58 15.16 1.39 5.42
N ILE A 59 14.59 0.22 5.17
CA ILE A 59 13.79 -0.06 3.98
C ILE A 59 12.36 -0.25 4.42
N PHE A 60 11.43 0.47 3.79
CA PHE A 60 10.01 0.33 4.01
C PHE A 60 9.39 -0.38 2.83
N ILE A 61 8.65 -1.45 3.10
CA ILE A 61 7.90 -2.19 2.11
C ILE A 61 6.45 -2.34 2.56
N ALA A 62 5.52 -2.24 1.64
CA ALA A 62 4.13 -2.53 1.94
C ALA A 62 3.41 -3.19 0.76
N ALA A 63 2.38 -3.97 1.11
CA ALA A 63 1.35 -4.43 0.21
C ALA A 63 0.01 -3.90 0.71
N ALA A 64 -0.70 -3.19 -0.14
CA ALA A 64 -1.93 -2.50 0.22
C ALA A 64 -3.06 -2.82 -0.77
N ASP A 65 -4.26 -2.98 -0.22
CA ASP A 65 -5.52 -3.22 -0.91
C ASP A 65 -6.49 -2.10 -0.53
N CYS A 66 -6.79 -1.21 -1.46
CA CYS A 66 -7.69 -0.08 -1.23
C CYS A 66 -9.14 -0.44 -1.58
N THR A 67 -10.06 0.24 -0.92
CA THR A 67 -11.50 0.11 -1.21
C THR A 67 -11.79 0.40 -2.68
N GLY A 68 -12.52 -0.49 -3.32
CA GLY A 68 -12.96 -0.35 -4.71
C GLY A 68 -11.96 -0.90 -5.73
N HIS A 69 -12.40 -1.01 -6.96
CA HIS A 69 -11.60 -1.47 -8.10
C HIS A 69 -11.81 -0.54 -9.30
N GLY A 70 -11.03 -0.73 -10.38
CA GLY A 70 -11.08 0.16 -11.52
C GLY A 70 -10.71 1.60 -11.15
N VAL A 71 -11.35 2.57 -11.76
CA VAL A 71 -11.03 4.00 -11.59
C VAL A 71 -11.18 4.50 -10.14
N PRO A 72 -12.29 4.20 -9.40
CA PRO A 72 -12.38 4.60 -8.00
C PRO A 72 -11.26 4.01 -7.13
N GLY A 73 -10.92 2.73 -7.29
CA GLY A 73 -9.82 2.08 -6.60
C GLY A 73 -8.47 2.74 -6.92
N ALA A 74 -8.26 3.14 -8.18
CA ALA A 74 -7.04 3.83 -8.59
C ALA A 74 -6.86 5.19 -7.89
N PHE A 75 -7.94 5.97 -7.74
CA PHE A 75 -7.88 7.20 -6.95
C PHE A 75 -7.53 6.93 -5.50
N MET A 76 -8.13 5.92 -4.89
CA MET A 76 -7.82 5.53 -3.52
C MET A 76 -6.36 5.11 -3.37
N SER A 77 -5.83 4.29 -4.28
CA SER A 77 -4.43 3.86 -4.23
C SER A 77 -3.45 5.03 -4.32
N LEU A 78 -3.73 6.04 -5.16
CA LEU A 78 -2.89 7.24 -5.26
C LEU A 78 -2.93 8.07 -3.98
N ILE A 79 -4.11 8.27 -3.39
CA ILE A 79 -4.28 9.00 -2.12
C ILE A 79 -3.55 8.26 -1.00
N CYS A 80 -3.75 6.95 -0.87
CA CYS A 80 -3.12 6.14 0.16
C CYS A 80 -1.59 6.09 0.02
N ASN A 81 -1.08 5.94 -1.18
CA ASN A 81 0.36 5.97 -1.48
C ASN A 81 1.00 7.30 -1.09
N GLU A 82 0.36 8.43 -1.43
CA GLU A 82 0.84 9.76 -1.05
C GLU A 82 0.88 9.95 0.46
N HIS A 83 -0.18 9.55 1.17
CA HIS A 83 -0.20 9.61 2.63
C HIS A 83 0.85 8.71 3.28
N LEU A 84 1.18 7.57 2.68
CA LEU A 84 2.26 6.70 3.14
C LEU A 84 3.62 7.39 3.03
N THR A 85 3.90 8.02 1.89
CA THR A 85 5.13 8.81 1.68
C THR A 85 5.24 9.95 2.70
N VAL A 86 4.17 10.72 2.91
CA VAL A 86 4.15 11.81 3.90
C VAL A 86 4.32 11.32 5.34
N ALA A 87 3.75 10.15 5.68
CA ALA A 87 3.87 9.59 7.02
C ALA A 87 5.29 9.12 7.34
N LEU A 88 6.02 8.63 6.34
CA LEU A 88 7.44 8.25 6.47
C LEU A 88 8.36 9.44 6.81
N GLU A 89 7.95 10.68 6.48
CA GLU A 89 8.69 11.88 6.90
C GLU A 89 8.57 12.15 8.40
N LYS A 90 7.54 11.59 9.06
CA LYS A 90 7.18 11.87 10.45
C LYS A 90 7.59 10.77 11.42
N SER A 91 7.65 9.52 10.97
CA SER A 91 8.02 8.38 11.80
C SER A 91 8.69 7.27 11.00
N SER A 92 9.51 6.47 11.67
CA SER A 92 10.08 5.21 11.17
C SER A 92 9.45 3.96 11.82
N ASN A 93 8.52 4.14 12.74
CA ASN A 93 7.80 3.04 13.38
C ASN A 93 6.55 2.69 12.56
N PRO A 94 6.40 1.44 12.08
CA PRO A 94 5.26 1.06 11.23
C PRO A 94 3.89 1.33 11.86
N GLY A 95 3.72 1.10 13.15
CA GLY A 95 2.45 1.35 13.85
C GLY A 95 2.08 2.83 13.92
N GLU A 96 3.06 3.71 14.18
CA GLU A 96 2.88 5.15 14.15
C GLU A 96 2.58 5.64 12.74
N ILE A 97 3.29 5.11 11.73
CA ILE A 97 3.04 5.41 10.32
C ILE A 97 1.59 5.11 9.96
N LEU A 98 1.07 3.92 10.29
CA LEU A 98 -0.33 3.57 10.01
C LEU A 98 -1.31 4.49 10.74
N THR A 99 -0.99 4.92 11.96
CA THR A 99 -1.81 5.88 12.72
C THR A 99 -1.86 7.24 12.02
N ILE A 100 -0.73 7.73 11.52
CA ILE A 100 -0.64 9.00 10.79
C ILE A 100 -1.42 8.91 9.48
N ILE A 101 -1.27 7.83 8.73
CA ILE A 101 -2.00 7.60 7.47
C ILE A 101 -3.50 7.56 7.72
N ASN A 102 -3.95 6.84 8.74
CA ASN A 102 -5.37 6.73 9.09
C ASN A 102 -5.99 8.12 9.31
N LYS A 103 -5.33 8.97 10.08
CA LYS A 103 -5.76 10.35 10.31
C LYS A 103 -5.75 11.16 9.00
N GLY A 104 -4.70 11.00 8.20
CA GLY A 104 -4.53 11.71 6.93
C GLY A 104 -5.65 11.38 5.93
N ILE A 105 -5.95 10.10 5.73
CA ILE A 105 -7.01 9.64 4.82
C ILE A 105 -8.39 10.14 5.30
N LYS A 106 -8.70 10.01 6.59
CA LYS A 106 -9.95 10.52 7.15
C LYS A 106 -10.13 12.00 6.93
N THR A 107 -9.08 12.79 7.08
CA THR A 107 -9.09 14.22 6.82
C THR A 107 -9.24 14.53 5.33
N ALA A 108 -8.47 13.88 4.46
CA ALA A 108 -8.49 14.10 3.01
C ALA A 108 -9.85 13.79 2.39
N LEU A 109 -10.49 12.72 2.84
CA LEU A 109 -11.83 12.29 2.38
C LEU A 109 -12.98 12.89 3.20
N ARG A 110 -12.69 13.79 4.17
CA ARG A 110 -13.68 14.39 5.06
C ARG A 110 -14.59 13.36 5.73
N GLN A 111 -14.00 12.23 6.12
CA GLN A 111 -14.74 11.14 6.74
C GLN A 111 -15.23 11.52 8.14
N THR A 112 -16.49 11.20 8.41
CA THR A 112 -17.18 11.44 9.68
C THR A 112 -18.01 10.21 10.05
N ASP A 113 -18.56 10.16 11.25
CA ASP A 113 -19.46 9.09 11.72
C ASP A 113 -20.83 9.13 11.04
N SER A 114 -21.08 10.06 10.12
CA SER A 114 -22.37 10.17 9.44
C SER A 114 -22.56 9.04 8.40
N ILE A 115 -23.81 8.65 8.18
CA ILE A 115 -24.19 7.59 7.22
C ILE A 115 -23.79 7.99 5.77
N GLU A 116 -23.77 9.28 5.46
CA GLU A 116 -23.42 9.82 4.14
C GLU A 116 -21.93 9.93 3.88
N SER A 117 -21.12 9.72 4.92
CA SER A 117 -19.65 9.77 4.80
C SER A 117 -19.11 8.58 4.01
N THR A 118 -18.07 8.81 3.20
CA THR A 118 -17.36 7.71 2.56
C THR A 118 -16.71 6.83 3.62
N LYS A 119 -16.70 5.52 3.38
CA LYS A 119 -16.01 4.54 4.24
C LYS A 119 -14.78 3.97 3.57
N ASP A 120 -14.30 4.68 2.57
CA ASP A 120 -13.15 4.25 1.78
C ASP A 120 -11.86 4.29 2.61
N GLY A 121 -11.01 3.33 2.36
CA GLY A 121 -9.76 3.16 3.08
C GLY A 121 -8.87 2.11 2.43
N MET A 122 -7.97 1.53 3.21
CA MET A 122 -7.11 0.45 2.74
C MET A 122 -6.82 -0.57 3.83
N ASP A 123 -6.59 -1.79 3.41
CA ASP A 123 -5.96 -2.86 4.17
C ASP A 123 -4.49 -2.92 3.77
N ILE A 124 -3.59 -3.02 4.72
CA ILE A 124 -2.15 -2.89 4.46
C ILE A 124 -1.33 -3.76 5.40
N ALA A 125 -0.28 -4.37 4.86
CA ALA A 125 0.85 -4.89 5.60
C ALA A 125 2.06 -3.98 5.36
N LEU A 126 2.59 -3.36 6.41
CA LEU A 126 3.75 -2.47 6.35
C LEU A 126 4.90 -3.04 7.19
N CYS A 127 6.06 -3.18 6.57
CA CYS A 127 7.30 -3.57 7.23
C CYS A 127 8.36 -2.46 7.14
N SER A 128 9.09 -2.28 8.22
CA SER A 128 10.34 -1.52 8.29
C SER A 128 11.49 -2.49 8.50
N ILE A 129 12.45 -2.51 7.59
CA ILE A 129 13.58 -3.45 7.59
C ILE A 129 14.88 -2.70 7.89
N ASP A 130 15.56 -3.11 8.94
CA ASP A 130 16.91 -2.65 9.29
C ASP A 130 17.89 -3.78 8.93
N LEU A 131 18.60 -3.63 7.82
CA LEU A 131 19.52 -4.66 7.33
C LEU A 131 20.76 -4.80 8.22
N GLN A 132 21.22 -3.73 8.86
CA GLN A 132 22.39 -3.76 9.73
C GLN A 132 22.08 -4.53 11.01
N LYS A 133 20.91 -4.26 11.60
CA LYS A 133 20.46 -4.95 12.82
C LYS A 133 19.76 -6.28 12.53
N ARG A 134 19.54 -6.63 11.25
CA ARG A 134 18.78 -7.82 10.83
C ARG A 134 17.41 -7.89 11.50
N ARG A 135 16.73 -6.78 11.57
CA ARG A 135 15.44 -6.64 12.26
C ARG A 135 14.35 -6.17 11.28
N ILE A 136 13.20 -6.81 11.39
CA ILE A 136 11.97 -6.40 10.72
C ILE A 136 10.97 -5.97 11.80
N GLU A 137 10.38 -4.81 11.62
CA GLU A 137 9.24 -4.32 12.40
C GLU A 137 8.03 -4.30 11.48
N TYR A 138 6.90 -4.77 11.96
CA TYR A 138 5.68 -4.90 11.19
C TYR A 138 4.51 -4.24 11.89
N ALA A 139 3.62 -3.63 11.09
CA ALA A 139 2.27 -3.27 11.49
C ALA A 139 1.31 -3.56 10.33
N GLY A 140 0.11 -4.02 10.67
CA GLY A 140 -0.89 -4.37 9.66
C GLY A 140 -2.30 -3.92 10.02
N ALA A 141 -3.05 -3.57 9.00
CA ALA A 141 -4.48 -3.35 9.01
C ALA A 141 -5.11 -4.43 8.12
N PHE A 142 -5.79 -5.41 8.70
CA PHE A 142 -6.33 -6.65 8.12
C PHE A 142 -5.31 -7.56 7.44
N ASN A 143 -4.32 -7.05 6.73
CA ASN A 143 -3.32 -7.84 6.02
C ASN A 143 -2.23 -8.35 6.97
N PRO A 144 -2.09 -9.67 7.20
CA PRO A 144 -1.10 -10.25 8.09
C PRO A 144 0.29 -10.29 7.47
N LEU A 145 1.30 -10.51 8.30
CA LEU A 145 2.65 -10.88 7.87
C LEU A 145 2.82 -12.39 7.98
N TRP A 146 3.27 -13.01 6.90
CA TRP A 146 3.61 -14.43 6.85
C TRP A 146 5.13 -14.60 6.86
N ILE A 147 5.60 -15.48 7.73
CA ILE A 147 7.03 -15.76 7.89
C ILE A 147 7.25 -17.26 7.72
N ILE A 148 8.21 -17.63 6.88
CA ILE A 148 8.73 -18.98 6.80
C ILE A 148 10.17 -18.91 7.32
N ARG A 149 10.45 -19.62 8.43
CA ARG A 149 11.79 -19.65 9.02
C ARG A 149 12.71 -20.52 8.19
N ASP A 150 13.99 -20.18 8.19
CA ASP A 150 14.99 -20.99 7.52
C ASP A 150 14.95 -22.43 8.04
N GLY A 151 14.96 -23.41 7.12
CA GLY A 151 14.83 -24.83 7.45
C GLY A 151 13.41 -25.30 7.82
N SER A 152 12.39 -24.44 7.79
CA SER A 152 10.98 -24.80 8.02
C SER A 152 10.16 -24.73 6.75
N THR A 153 9.12 -25.56 6.67
CA THR A 153 8.05 -25.48 5.66
C THR A 153 6.76 -24.90 6.24
N GLU A 154 6.73 -24.62 7.54
CA GLU A 154 5.56 -24.07 8.22
C GLU A 154 5.51 -22.54 8.09
N VAL A 155 4.30 -22.01 7.92
CA VAL A 155 4.03 -20.57 7.87
C VAL A 155 3.67 -20.08 9.26
N GLU A 156 4.49 -19.21 9.82
CA GLU A 156 4.15 -18.42 11.00
C GLU A 156 3.34 -17.18 10.54
N VAL A 157 2.18 -16.96 11.15
CA VAL A 157 1.30 -15.82 10.82
C VAL A 157 1.31 -14.82 11.95
N ILE A 158 1.76 -13.59 11.66
CA ILE A 158 1.61 -12.46 12.59
C ILE A 158 0.35 -11.70 12.17
N ASN A 159 -0.65 -11.75 13.03
CA ASN A 159 -1.96 -11.16 12.74
C ASN A 159 -1.89 -9.62 12.75
N ALA A 160 -2.65 -9.03 11.83
CA ALA A 160 -2.89 -7.59 11.79
C ALA A 160 -4.00 -7.16 12.77
N THR A 161 -4.09 -5.87 13.00
CA THR A 161 -5.27 -5.26 13.63
C THR A 161 -6.48 -5.43 12.70
N ARG A 162 -7.63 -5.83 13.25
CA ARG A 162 -8.88 -6.02 12.48
C ARG A 162 -9.61 -4.68 12.28
N ARG A 163 -8.92 -3.76 11.65
CA ARG A 163 -9.46 -2.44 11.25
C ARG A 163 -8.70 -1.98 10.01
N SER A 164 -9.44 -1.45 9.03
CA SER A 164 -8.85 -0.78 7.87
C SER A 164 -8.25 0.57 8.26
N ILE A 165 -7.36 1.06 7.46
CA ILE A 165 -6.87 2.44 7.50
C ILE A 165 -7.88 3.30 6.74
N GLY A 166 -8.36 4.38 7.35
CA GLY A 166 -9.53 5.11 6.84
C GLY A 166 -10.83 4.38 7.19
N GLY A 167 -11.95 4.90 6.70
CA GLY A 167 -13.27 4.36 7.02
C GLY A 167 -13.63 4.48 8.52
N PHE A 168 -14.69 3.81 8.91
CA PHE A 168 -15.16 3.69 10.31
C PHE A 168 -15.58 2.25 10.60
#